data_a2dba8420fa44966b6125c1a7896eac6
#
_entry.id   a2dba8420fa44966b6125c1a7896eac6
#
_cell.length_a   1.000
_cell.length_b   1.000
_cell.length_c   1.000
_cell.angle_alpha   90.00
_cell.angle_beta   90.00
_cell.angle_gamma   90.00
#
_symmetry.space_group_name_H-M   'P 1'
#
loop_
_entity.id
_entity.type
_entity.pdbx_description
1 polymer ?
#
loop_
_entity_poly.entity_id
_entity_poly.type
_entity_poly.pdbx_seq_one_letter_code
_entity_poly.pdbx_strand_id
1 'polypeptide(L)'
;MASCSGDFPFGIMDVVELLQIKVRRRSPNGVYADCPFCNDRRGKMHVHAGQNTWHCHYCKEGGGMLALYAKQCGIGTSDAYREICDALMIDNQSWEKASLQRGTEGSARDPLSSRNGFVPRELSEIPQAAQASPQQIHQTYSVLLDSLSLRVSHRAHLKSEKRGLTDEQIERFRFKSTPPPYICRSLTDRLIRLGCTVEGVPGFYQDKQGNWTVRFSSILSRILLPVVGFDGLIKGMQILLDKPLKSKDDPPEKKGAKYIWFSSAGKPMGVTSGSPVLLVGNPASRTVYVTEGILKAYIAHSVMNRTFLATAGSNAVEQLRPSFQFLAQNGTELIVEAEDMDKYSNDAVAKCASNVYLLARSYEMEYRRLTWNPNYKGIDDWQLALRRREKRMKEENAMSFKEKYLIGLCDFDHIYEYIDQWQKQEENGIGLARFLGLTEGEYGALCSKTEQVLEQMLRVQRREQHFRIYQLDFGPDHRTIPFAFKGMEGLRESGYQQPPAAEYQLIWDSSIYCPTGWHEEQVLRHISAHYGDHMPEQYLGRPVSPSDVLELYDEECRRYYYVDTNGFLSVRFSPFLAKRWTPPEENT
;
A
#
# COMPACT_ATOMS: atom_id res chain seq x y z
N MET A 1 -43.47 26.37 -30.45
CA MET A 1 -42.56 25.52 -29.64
C MET A 1 -41.16 26.04 -29.88
N ALA A 2 -40.70 26.95 -29.05
CA ALA A 2 -39.37 27.52 -29.16
C ALA A 2 -38.47 26.81 -28.12
N SER A 3 -37.49 26.09 -28.59
CA SER A 3 -36.46 25.49 -27.77
C SER A 3 -35.56 26.60 -27.22
N CYS A 4 -35.61 26.84 -25.92
CA CYS A 4 -34.58 27.63 -25.25
C CYS A 4 -33.33 26.77 -25.07
N SER A 5 -32.57 26.59 -26.13
CA SER A 5 -31.17 26.17 -26.04
C SER A 5 -30.33 27.43 -25.83
N GLY A 6 -30.00 27.76 -24.59
CA GLY A 6 -28.89 28.67 -24.36
C GLY A 6 -27.65 28.00 -24.96
N ASP A 7 -27.00 28.69 -25.90
CA ASP A 7 -25.77 28.19 -26.54
C ASP A 7 -24.63 28.18 -25.52
N PHE A 8 -24.53 27.06 -24.80
CA PHE A 8 -23.35 26.77 -23.99
C PHE A 8 -22.23 26.30 -24.91
N PRO A 9 -20.99 26.74 -24.68
CA PRO A 9 -19.85 26.33 -25.50
C PRO A 9 -19.40 24.86 -25.26
N PHE A 10 -20.12 24.13 -24.44
CA PHE A 10 -19.89 22.71 -24.12
C PHE A 10 -21.23 21.97 -23.96
N GLY A 11 -21.18 20.65 -24.02
CA GLY A 11 -22.35 19.79 -23.86
C GLY A 11 -22.26 18.88 -22.61
N ILE A 12 -23.35 18.17 -22.34
CA ILE A 12 -23.39 17.24 -21.19
C ILE A 12 -22.38 16.11 -21.30
N MET A 13 -21.95 15.75 -22.51
CA MET A 13 -20.95 14.71 -22.69
C MET A 13 -19.56 15.18 -22.22
N ASP A 14 -19.23 16.45 -22.40
CA ASP A 14 -18.00 17.05 -21.88
C ASP A 14 -18.00 17.03 -20.34
N VAL A 15 -19.16 17.31 -19.74
CA VAL A 15 -19.35 17.24 -18.28
C VAL A 15 -19.24 15.78 -17.77
N VAL A 16 -19.77 14.81 -18.50
CA VAL A 16 -19.62 13.38 -18.15
C VAL A 16 -18.15 12.97 -18.17
N GLU A 17 -17.38 13.47 -19.14
CA GLU A 17 -15.95 13.21 -19.27
C GLU A 17 -15.15 13.91 -18.16
N LEU A 18 -15.40 15.19 -17.90
CA LEU A 18 -14.77 15.94 -16.80
C LEU A 18 -14.99 15.29 -15.43
N LEU A 19 -16.20 14.82 -15.18
CA LEU A 19 -16.56 14.11 -13.95
C LEU A 19 -16.11 12.64 -13.94
N GLN A 20 -15.49 12.17 -15.02
CA GLN A 20 -15.02 10.77 -15.19
C GLN A 20 -16.13 9.74 -14.92
N ILE A 21 -17.38 10.08 -15.29
CA ILE A 21 -18.52 9.20 -15.09
C ILE A 21 -18.43 8.05 -16.09
N LYS A 22 -18.42 6.83 -15.56
CA LYS A 22 -18.25 5.64 -16.39
C LYS A 22 -19.46 5.36 -17.27
N VAL A 23 -19.28 5.44 -18.59
CA VAL A 23 -20.26 5.04 -19.58
C VAL A 23 -20.29 3.53 -19.71
N ARG A 24 -21.48 2.93 -19.61
CA ARG A 24 -21.69 1.48 -19.70
C ARG A 24 -22.18 1.04 -21.07
N ARG A 25 -23.03 1.83 -21.71
CA ARG A 25 -23.62 1.52 -22.99
C ARG A 25 -23.94 2.79 -23.76
N ARG A 26 -23.75 2.80 -25.06
CA ARG A 26 -24.19 3.88 -25.96
C ARG A 26 -25.60 3.59 -26.48
N SER A 27 -26.37 4.65 -26.72
CA SER A 27 -27.69 4.61 -27.32
C SER A 27 -27.78 5.65 -28.44
N PRO A 28 -28.76 5.61 -29.34
CA PRO A 28 -28.88 6.61 -30.43
C PRO A 28 -28.97 8.05 -29.95
N ASN A 29 -29.53 8.28 -28.76
CA ASN A 29 -29.76 9.62 -28.21
C ASN A 29 -28.84 10.00 -27.06
N GLY A 30 -27.81 9.21 -26.76
CA GLY A 30 -26.91 9.49 -25.64
C GLY A 30 -26.23 8.26 -25.08
N VAL A 31 -26.03 8.22 -23.77
CA VAL A 31 -25.33 7.12 -23.11
C VAL A 31 -26.04 6.69 -21.84
N TYR A 32 -25.86 5.43 -21.47
CA TYR A 32 -26.18 4.90 -20.15
C TYR A 32 -24.89 4.83 -19.32
N ALA A 33 -24.90 5.46 -18.16
CA ALA A 33 -23.72 5.64 -17.32
C ALA A 33 -23.99 5.26 -15.87
N ASP A 34 -22.93 5.13 -15.09
CA ASP A 34 -23.02 4.98 -13.65
C ASP A 34 -23.50 6.26 -13.01
N CYS A 35 -24.39 6.16 -12.02
CA CYS A 35 -24.89 7.33 -11.34
C CYS A 35 -23.98 7.70 -10.16
N PRO A 36 -23.37 8.90 -10.16
CA PRO A 36 -22.46 9.31 -9.08
C PRO A 36 -23.19 9.57 -7.75
N PHE A 37 -24.51 9.80 -7.78
CA PHE A 37 -25.29 10.18 -6.60
C PHE A 37 -25.82 9.00 -5.79
N CYS A 38 -26.22 7.92 -6.46
CA CYS A 38 -26.71 6.72 -5.79
C CYS A 38 -25.73 5.54 -5.83
N ASN A 39 -24.56 5.74 -6.42
CA ASN A 39 -23.54 4.71 -6.62
C ASN A 39 -24.06 3.47 -7.40
N ASP A 40 -25.14 3.63 -8.20
CA ASP A 40 -25.57 2.58 -9.11
C ASP A 40 -24.55 2.42 -10.25
N ARG A 41 -23.95 1.26 -10.34
CA ARG A 41 -22.93 0.92 -11.34
C ARG A 41 -23.44 0.02 -12.45
N ARG A 42 -24.76 -0.11 -12.58
CA ARG A 42 -25.42 -0.92 -13.61
C ARG A 42 -25.80 -0.10 -14.84
N GLY A 43 -25.39 1.16 -14.91
CA GLY A 43 -25.70 2.04 -16.01
C GLY A 43 -27.18 2.43 -16.03
N LYS A 44 -27.76 2.75 -14.87
CA LYS A 44 -29.16 3.18 -14.75
C LYS A 44 -29.36 4.69 -14.95
N MET A 45 -28.28 5.47 -15.03
CA MET A 45 -28.33 6.87 -15.40
C MET A 45 -28.28 7.01 -16.93
N HIS A 46 -29.34 7.54 -17.52
CA HIS A 46 -29.39 7.90 -18.92
C HIS A 46 -28.98 9.37 -19.09
N VAL A 47 -27.97 9.61 -19.90
CA VAL A 47 -27.50 10.94 -20.30
C VAL A 47 -27.92 11.19 -21.75
N HIS A 48 -28.75 12.19 -21.95
CA HIS A 48 -29.31 12.55 -23.26
C HIS A 48 -28.49 13.67 -23.92
N ALA A 49 -27.63 13.30 -24.85
CA ALA A 49 -26.66 14.19 -25.46
C ALA A 49 -27.33 15.38 -26.21
N GLY A 50 -28.39 15.11 -26.97
CA GLY A 50 -29.08 16.13 -27.75
C GLY A 50 -29.92 17.10 -26.94
N GLN A 51 -30.23 16.81 -25.68
CA GLN A 51 -31.00 17.67 -24.78
C GLN A 51 -30.18 18.27 -23.65
N ASN A 52 -28.90 17.88 -23.53
CA ASN A 52 -28.02 18.25 -22.42
C ASN A 52 -28.63 17.96 -21.04
N THR A 53 -29.32 16.82 -20.91
CA THR A 53 -29.99 16.36 -19.67
C THR A 53 -29.57 14.98 -19.27
N TRP A 54 -29.71 14.70 -17.99
CA TRP A 54 -29.51 13.36 -17.45
C TRP A 54 -30.64 12.97 -16.50
N HIS A 55 -30.89 11.66 -16.36
CA HIS A 55 -31.85 11.11 -15.42
C HIS A 55 -31.42 9.70 -14.98
N CYS A 56 -31.40 9.46 -13.69
CA CYS A 56 -31.13 8.12 -13.13
C CYS A 56 -32.43 7.37 -12.85
N HIS A 57 -32.66 6.27 -13.51
CA HIS A 57 -33.85 5.43 -13.29
C HIS A 57 -33.88 4.73 -11.92
N TYR A 58 -32.76 4.67 -11.22
CA TYR A 58 -32.66 4.05 -9.88
C TYR A 58 -32.98 5.03 -8.76
N CYS A 59 -32.27 6.15 -8.64
CA CYS A 59 -32.51 7.16 -7.59
C CYS A 59 -33.53 8.23 -7.97
N LYS A 60 -34.00 8.23 -9.24
CA LYS A 60 -34.94 9.20 -9.80
C LYS A 60 -34.41 10.65 -9.91
N GLU A 61 -33.12 10.83 -9.65
CA GLU A 61 -32.45 12.11 -9.79
C GLU A 61 -32.23 12.45 -11.28
N GLY A 62 -32.29 13.74 -11.61
CA GLY A 62 -32.06 14.21 -12.96
C GLY A 62 -31.89 15.73 -13.04
N GLY A 63 -31.48 16.22 -14.19
CA GLY A 63 -31.27 17.65 -14.39
C GLY A 63 -30.53 17.98 -15.69
N GLY A 64 -30.13 19.22 -15.84
CA GLY A 64 -29.27 19.66 -16.92
C GLY A 64 -27.78 19.44 -16.65
N MET A 65 -26.93 19.74 -17.61
CA MET A 65 -25.48 19.54 -17.54
C MET A 65 -24.81 20.32 -16.40
N LEU A 66 -25.18 21.58 -16.17
CA LEU A 66 -24.64 22.36 -15.05
C LEU A 66 -25.08 21.81 -13.70
N ALA A 67 -26.32 21.32 -13.59
CA ALA A 67 -26.81 20.68 -12.38
C ALA A 67 -26.08 19.36 -12.06
N LEU A 68 -25.67 18.63 -13.09
CA LEU A 68 -24.85 17.41 -12.94
C LEU A 68 -23.51 17.75 -12.27
N TYR A 69 -22.81 18.74 -12.83
CA TYR A 69 -21.50 19.16 -12.31
C TYR A 69 -21.63 19.80 -10.92
N ALA A 70 -22.51 20.77 -10.78
CA ALA A 70 -22.76 21.49 -9.53
C ALA A 70 -23.08 20.54 -8.36
N LYS A 71 -23.95 19.57 -8.61
CA LYS A 71 -24.35 18.59 -7.60
C LYS A 71 -23.21 17.62 -7.23
N GLN A 72 -22.40 17.24 -8.20
CA GLN A 72 -21.25 16.36 -7.96
C GLN A 72 -20.14 17.05 -7.19
N CYS A 73 -19.90 18.33 -7.48
CA CYS A 73 -18.84 19.12 -6.86
C CYS A 73 -19.31 19.87 -5.59
N GLY A 74 -20.62 19.90 -5.32
CA GLY A 74 -21.18 20.60 -4.14
C GLY A 74 -21.13 22.11 -4.25
N ILE A 75 -21.23 22.68 -5.47
CA ILE A 75 -21.12 24.11 -5.79
C ILE A 75 -22.40 24.64 -6.46
N GLY A 76 -22.51 25.95 -6.59
CA GLY A 76 -23.59 26.59 -7.36
C GLY A 76 -23.44 26.37 -8.87
N THR A 77 -24.55 26.46 -9.62
CA THR A 77 -24.53 26.30 -11.09
C THR A 77 -23.71 27.38 -11.80
N SER A 78 -23.59 28.56 -11.23
CA SER A 78 -22.74 29.66 -11.77
C SER A 78 -21.25 29.32 -11.62
N ASP A 79 -20.87 28.73 -10.48
CA ASP A 79 -19.50 28.31 -10.24
C ASP A 79 -19.16 27.07 -11.07
N ALA A 80 -20.12 26.14 -11.21
CA ALA A 80 -20.00 24.98 -12.09
C ALA A 80 -19.72 25.39 -13.54
N TYR A 81 -20.40 26.46 -14.04
CA TYR A 81 -20.13 26.96 -15.37
C TYR A 81 -18.69 27.46 -15.53
N ARG A 82 -18.19 28.25 -14.57
CA ARG A 82 -16.80 28.74 -14.59
C ARG A 82 -15.79 27.61 -14.55
N GLU A 83 -15.96 26.70 -13.62
CA GLU A 83 -15.03 25.54 -13.47
C GLU A 83 -15.01 24.65 -14.72
N ILE A 84 -16.17 24.43 -15.38
CA ILE A 84 -16.25 23.68 -16.64
C ILE A 84 -15.54 24.44 -17.77
N CYS A 85 -15.76 25.76 -17.91
CA CYS A 85 -15.06 26.55 -18.91
C CYS A 85 -13.56 26.56 -18.70
N ASP A 86 -13.09 26.72 -17.46
CA ASP A 86 -11.67 26.69 -17.11
C ASP A 86 -11.05 25.33 -17.40
N ALA A 87 -11.75 24.24 -17.05
CA ALA A 87 -11.28 22.87 -17.30
C ALA A 87 -11.21 22.52 -18.80
N LEU A 88 -12.10 23.09 -19.61
CA LEU A 88 -12.13 22.88 -21.06
C LEU A 88 -11.31 23.93 -21.82
N MET A 89 -10.63 24.88 -21.13
CA MET A 89 -9.90 26.02 -21.73
C MET A 89 -10.74 26.87 -22.67
N ILE A 90 -12.01 27.08 -22.31
CA ILE A 90 -12.96 27.90 -23.08
C ILE A 90 -12.99 29.34 -22.53
N ASP A 91 -12.89 30.35 -23.42
CA ASP A 91 -12.91 31.76 -23.00
C ASP A 91 -14.27 32.17 -22.41
N ASN A 92 -14.22 32.62 -21.16
CA ASN A 92 -15.38 32.88 -20.31
C ASN A 92 -16.08 34.25 -20.56
N GLN A 93 -15.54 35.09 -21.46
CA GLN A 93 -15.98 36.48 -21.63
C GLN A 93 -17.40 36.66 -22.21
N SER A 94 -17.96 35.65 -22.86
CA SER A 94 -19.28 35.76 -23.51
C SER A 94 -20.46 35.65 -22.54
N TRP A 95 -20.32 34.91 -21.45
CA TRP A 95 -21.39 34.70 -20.46
C TRP A 95 -21.55 35.84 -19.46
N GLU A 96 -20.48 36.49 -19.04
CA GLU A 96 -20.54 37.64 -18.13
C GLU A 96 -21.31 38.82 -18.75
N LYS A 97 -21.19 39.04 -20.05
CA LYS A 97 -21.97 40.05 -20.78
C LYS A 97 -23.46 39.71 -20.87
N ALA A 98 -23.80 38.41 -20.97
CA ALA A 98 -25.19 37.95 -21.05
C ALA A 98 -25.88 37.89 -19.68
N SER A 99 -25.18 37.71 -18.59
CA SER A 99 -25.74 37.72 -17.22
C SER A 99 -26.00 39.12 -16.68
N LEU A 100 -25.20 40.12 -17.08
CA LEU A 100 -25.39 41.53 -16.72
C LEU A 100 -26.61 42.17 -17.42
N GLN A 101 -27.07 41.65 -18.56
CA GLN A 101 -28.26 42.14 -19.28
C GLN A 101 -29.58 41.55 -18.79
N ARG A 102 -29.60 40.53 -17.91
CA ARG A 102 -30.82 39.89 -17.39
C ARG A 102 -31.20 40.29 -15.96
N GLY A 103 -30.59 41.34 -15.44
CA GLY A 103 -30.80 41.85 -14.07
C GLY A 103 -31.98 42.80 -13.86
N THR A 104 -32.83 43.05 -14.86
CA THR A 104 -34.05 43.87 -14.71
C THR A 104 -35.13 43.34 -15.64
N GLU A 105 -36.05 42.58 -15.10
CA GLU A 105 -37.50 42.51 -15.34
C GLU A 105 -38.07 41.15 -14.95
N GLY A 106 -38.81 41.13 -13.92
CA GLY A 106 -40.17 40.74 -13.73
C GLY A 106 -40.56 39.25 -13.76
N SER A 107 -40.98 38.81 -12.59
CA SER A 107 -42.21 38.05 -12.35
C SER A 107 -42.42 36.69 -13.04
N ALA A 108 -42.31 35.69 -12.18
CA ALA A 108 -43.20 34.53 -12.08
C ALA A 108 -44.10 34.18 -13.26
N ARG A 109 -43.90 33.02 -13.83
CA ARG A 109 -44.96 32.07 -14.17
C ARG A 109 -44.36 30.65 -14.27
N ASP A 110 -44.74 29.84 -13.31
CA ASP A 110 -44.51 28.41 -13.24
C ASP A 110 -45.46 27.68 -14.23
N PRO A 111 -44.99 26.95 -15.24
CA PRO A 111 -45.85 26.22 -16.17
C PRO A 111 -45.79 24.72 -15.93
N LEU A 112 -46.04 24.28 -14.70
CA LEU A 112 -46.26 22.86 -14.39
C LEU A 112 -47.24 22.64 -13.23
N SER A 113 -48.41 23.29 -13.31
CA SER A 113 -49.57 22.89 -12.53
C SER A 113 -50.66 22.39 -13.46
N SER A 114 -50.66 21.14 -13.76
CA SER A 114 -51.83 20.29 -13.91
C SER A 114 -51.50 18.94 -14.57
N ARG A 115 -51.49 17.90 -13.82
CA ARG A 115 -52.17 16.61 -13.93
C ARG A 115 -51.42 15.52 -13.20
N ASN A 116 -52.15 15.00 -12.25
CA ASN A 116 -51.92 13.82 -11.43
C ASN A 116 -51.01 13.99 -10.22
N GLY A 117 -51.65 14.01 -9.07
CA GLY A 117 -51.13 14.05 -7.73
C GLY A 117 -50.04 13.02 -7.41
N PHE A 118 -48.83 13.32 -7.85
CA PHE A 118 -47.61 12.74 -7.32
C PHE A 118 -47.01 13.83 -6.43
N VAL A 119 -47.27 13.73 -5.13
CA VAL A 119 -46.50 14.45 -4.12
C VAL A 119 -45.07 13.89 -4.20
N PRO A 120 -44.06 14.69 -4.59
CA PRO A 120 -42.67 14.26 -4.47
C PRO A 120 -42.46 14.00 -2.96
N ARG A 121 -42.18 12.77 -2.60
CA ARG A 121 -41.63 12.48 -1.28
C ARG A 121 -40.34 13.26 -1.22
N GLU A 122 -40.30 14.34 -0.46
CA GLU A 122 -39.07 15.03 -0.12
C GLU A 122 -38.10 13.97 0.36
N LEU A 123 -37.05 13.73 -0.42
CA LEU A 123 -35.90 12.97 0.05
C LEU A 123 -35.34 13.84 1.16
N SER A 124 -35.71 13.52 2.41
CA SER A 124 -35.15 14.18 3.58
C SER A 124 -33.63 14.11 3.44
N GLU A 125 -33.00 15.25 3.29
CA GLU A 125 -31.55 15.37 3.33
C GLU A 125 -31.10 14.65 4.61
N ILE A 126 -30.15 13.70 4.44
CA ILE A 126 -29.60 12.98 5.60
C ILE A 126 -28.93 14.06 6.46
N PRO A 127 -29.41 14.34 7.67
CA PRO A 127 -28.87 15.41 8.49
C PRO A 127 -27.38 15.14 8.75
N GLN A 128 -26.53 16.12 8.46
CA GLN A 128 -25.09 16.07 8.69
C GLN A 128 -24.77 16.93 9.92
N ALA A 129 -23.84 16.45 10.76
CA ALA A 129 -23.32 17.26 11.85
C ALA A 129 -22.23 18.22 11.33
N ALA A 130 -22.03 19.33 12.01
CA ALA A 130 -20.82 20.12 11.85
C ALA A 130 -19.62 19.33 12.38
N GLN A 131 -18.46 19.47 11.74
CA GLN A 131 -17.26 18.77 12.21
C GLN A 131 -16.82 19.32 13.57
N ALA A 132 -16.52 18.43 14.50
CA ALA A 132 -16.01 18.78 15.82
C ALA A 132 -14.61 19.44 15.72
N SER A 133 -14.22 20.19 16.76
CA SER A 133 -12.90 20.79 16.81
C SER A 133 -11.78 19.74 16.78
N PRO A 134 -10.57 20.08 16.28
CA PRO A 134 -9.44 19.14 16.27
C PRO A 134 -9.12 18.57 17.65
N GLN A 135 -9.28 19.34 18.71
CA GLN A 135 -9.05 18.93 20.09
C GLN A 135 -10.08 17.90 20.55
N GLN A 136 -11.37 18.11 20.22
CA GLN A 136 -12.45 17.16 20.53
C GLN A 136 -12.27 15.84 19.77
N ILE A 137 -11.90 15.92 18.48
CA ILE A 137 -11.57 14.74 17.67
C ILE A 137 -10.41 13.96 18.30
N HIS A 138 -9.32 14.65 18.62
CA HIS A 138 -8.15 14.04 19.27
C HIS A 138 -8.49 13.36 20.60
N GLN A 139 -9.22 14.05 21.47
CA GLN A 139 -9.65 13.51 22.77
C GLN A 139 -10.49 12.25 22.58
N THR A 140 -11.51 12.30 21.74
CA THR A 140 -12.41 11.18 21.48
C THR A 140 -11.67 9.99 20.88
N TYR A 141 -10.80 10.21 19.91
CA TYR A 141 -9.99 9.14 19.33
C TYR A 141 -8.98 8.57 20.32
N SER A 142 -8.39 9.41 21.18
CA SER A 142 -7.48 8.95 22.22
C SER A 142 -8.16 7.99 23.19
N VAL A 143 -9.32 8.37 23.71
CA VAL A 143 -10.09 7.51 24.64
C VAL A 143 -10.63 6.26 23.93
N LEU A 144 -11.04 6.38 22.66
CA LEU A 144 -11.43 5.23 21.84
C LEU A 144 -10.29 4.22 21.71
N LEU A 145 -9.09 4.67 21.33
CA LEU A 145 -7.92 3.80 21.18
C LEU A 145 -7.50 3.15 22.50
N ASP A 146 -7.60 3.86 23.62
CA ASP A 146 -7.32 3.31 24.96
C ASP A 146 -8.34 2.26 25.39
N SER A 147 -9.55 2.32 24.83
CA SER A 147 -10.62 1.35 25.05
C SER A 147 -10.53 0.09 24.18
N LEU A 148 -9.56 0.04 23.25
CA LEU A 148 -9.39 -1.05 22.30
C LEU A 148 -8.08 -1.80 22.54
N SER A 149 -8.05 -3.08 22.17
CA SER A 149 -6.84 -3.92 22.18
C SER A 149 -6.38 -4.24 20.76
N LEU A 150 -5.14 -4.66 20.63
CA LEU A 150 -4.61 -5.21 19.38
C LEU A 150 -4.65 -6.73 19.45
N ARG A 151 -5.29 -7.40 18.48
CA ARG A 151 -5.34 -8.86 18.40
C ARG A 151 -3.96 -9.45 18.14
N VAL A 152 -3.74 -10.66 18.64
CA VAL A 152 -2.46 -11.38 18.48
C VAL A 152 -2.10 -11.56 17.01
N SER A 153 -3.06 -11.91 16.15
CA SER A 153 -2.83 -12.05 14.70
C SER A 153 -2.40 -10.74 14.04
N HIS A 154 -3.01 -9.62 14.42
CA HIS A 154 -2.64 -8.29 13.90
C HIS A 154 -1.27 -7.85 14.41
N ARG A 155 -0.95 -8.14 15.68
CA ARG A 155 0.39 -7.90 16.24
C ARG A 155 1.44 -8.70 15.48
N ALA A 156 1.19 -9.99 15.22
CA ALA A 156 2.06 -10.84 14.42
C ALA A 156 2.23 -10.32 12.98
N HIS A 157 1.14 -9.84 12.35
CA HIS A 157 1.19 -9.22 11.03
C HIS A 157 2.08 -7.96 11.01
N LEU A 158 1.96 -7.08 12.00
CA LEU A 158 2.77 -5.86 12.11
C LEU A 158 4.25 -6.15 12.43
N LYS A 159 4.52 -7.25 13.13
CA LYS A 159 5.88 -7.73 13.45
C LYS A 159 6.50 -8.57 12.33
N SER A 160 5.72 -9.00 11.34
CA SER A 160 6.22 -9.82 10.23
C SER A 160 7.39 -9.16 9.51
N GLU A 161 8.21 -9.96 8.83
CA GLU A 161 9.35 -9.46 8.04
C GLU A 161 8.95 -8.38 7.02
N LYS A 162 7.70 -8.43 6.54
CA LYS A 162 7.12 -7.44 5.62
C LYS A 162 6.87 -6.08 6.25
N ARG A 163 6.73 -6.02 7.60
CA ARG A 163 6.40 -4.78 8.33
C ARG A 163 7.49 -4.37 9.31
N GLY A 164 8.16 -5.32 9.92
CA GLY A 164 9.36 -5.14 10.74
C GLY A 164 9.20 -4.27 11.98
N LEU A 165 7.97 -4.05 12.46
CA LEU A 165 7.72 -3.23 13.65
C LEU A 165 7.99 -4.01 14.93
N THR A 166 8.51 -3.34 15.95
CA THR A 166 8.66 -3.90 17.31
C THR A 166 7.39 -3.68 18.14
N ASP A 167 7.29 -4.37 19.28
CA ASP A 167 6.17 -4.19 20.20
C ASP A 167 6.10 -2.75 20.75
N GLU A 168 7.25 -2.14 21.06
CA GLU A 168 7.35 -0.77 21.53
C GLU A 168 6.87 0.24 20.47
N GLN A 169 7.21 0.01 19.20
CA GLN A 169 6.76 0.85 18.09
C GLN A 169 5.25 0.73 17.86
N ILE A 170 4.72 -0.50 17.90
CA ILE A 170 3.28 -0.76 17.75
C ILE A 170 2.48 -0.05 18.87
N GLU A 171 2.94 -0.13 20.11
CA GLU A 171 2.29 0.57 21.24
C GLU A 171 2.44 2.09 21.14
N ARG A 172 3.64 2.58 20.78
CA ARG A 172 3.91 4.01 20.58
C ARG A 172 2.99 4.63 19.52
N PHE A 173 2.76 3.91 18.42
CA PHE A 173 1.86 4.36 17.34
C PHE A 173 0.39 4.10 17.63
N ARG A 174 0.09 3.43 18.75
CA ARG A 174 -1.26 3.15 19.24
C ARG A 174 -2.10 2.37 18.21
N PHE A 175 -1.49 1.43 17.49
CA PHE A 175 -2.23 0.57 16.58
C PHE A 175 -3.17 -0.37 17.36
N LYS A 176 -4.44 -0.42 16.97
CA LYS A 176 -5.48 -1.20 17.64
C LYS A 176 -6.30 -1.99 16.63
N SER A 177 -6.99 -3.01 17.10
CA SER A 177 -7.93 -3.76 16.26
C SER A 177 -9.34 -3.17 16.38
N THR A 178 -10.07 -3.13 15.25
CA THR A 178 -11.47 -2.73 15.30
C THR A 178 -12.28 -3.73 16.14
N PRO A 179 -13.21 -3.26 16.96
CA PRO A 179 -14.07 -4.14 17.75
C PRO A 179 -15.16 -4.77 16.86
N PRO A 180 -15.80 -5.85 17.33
CA PRO A 180 -16.95 -6.42 16.64
C PRO A 180 -18.15 -5.46 16.67
N PRO A 181 -19.04 -5.51 15.65
CA PRO A 181 -20.16 -4.56 15.51
C PRO A 181 -21.12 -4.52 16.70
N TYR A 182 -21.34 -5.65 17.38
CA TYR A 182 -22.30 -5.75 18.46
C TYR A 182 -21.94 -4.94 19.72
N ILE A 183 -20.65 -4.55 19.89
CA ILE A 183 -20.24 -3.70 21.02
C ILE A 183 -20.14 -2.21 20.65
N CYS A 184 -20.35 -1.84 19.39
CA CYS A 184 -20.13 -0.47 18.92
C CYS A 184 -20.98 0.55 19.67
N ARG A 185 -22.24 0.22 19.95
CA ARG A 185 -23.14 1.11 20.70
C ARG A 185 -22.70 1.27 22.14
N SER A 186 -22.48 0.17 22.86
CA SER A 186 -22.04 0.22 24.27
C SER A 186 -20.67 0.90 24.42
N LEU A 187 -19.79 0.76 23.44
CA LEU A 187 -18.51 1.47 23.37
C LEU A 187 -18.74 2.98 23.20
N THR A 188 -19.63 3.39 22.31
CA THR A 188 -19.98 4.81 22.11
C THR A 188 -20.61 5.41 23.37
N ASP A 189 -21.55 4.71 24.00
CA ASP A 189 -22.17 5.13 25.27
C ASP A 189 -21.13 5.27 26.40
N ARG A 190 -20.11 4.42 26.42
CA ARG A 190 -18.98 4.54 27.36
C ARG A 190 -18.15 5.79 27.08
N LEU A 191 -17.83 6.10 25.82
CA LEU A 191 -17.10 7.31 25.44
C LEU A 191 -17.84 8.58 25.88
N ILE A 192 -19.15 8.63 25.63
CA ILE A 192 -20.00 9.75 26.05
C ILE A 192 -19.97 9.92 27.59
N ARG A 193 -20.09 8.83 28.35
CA ARG A 193 -19.99 8.87 29.83
C ARG A 193 -18.63 9.31 30.33
N LEU A 194 -17.57 9.10 29.54
CA LEU A 194 -16.21 9.59 29.84
C LEU A 194 -15.99 11.05 29.39
N GLY A 195 -17.05 11.76 28.97
CA GLY A 195 -17.00 13.15 28.57
C GLY A 195 -16.49 13.41 27.14
N CYS A 196 -16.45 12.37 26.29
CA CYS A 196 -16.04 12.53 24.90
C CYS A 196 -17.19 13.10 24.06
N THR A 197 -16.87 14.04 23.17
CA THR A 197 -17.76 14.49 22.11
C THR A 197 -17.77 13.46 20.99
N VAL A 198 -18.92 12.95 20.59
CA VAL A 198 -19.07 12.02 19.46
C VAL A 198 -19.73 12.69 18.25
N GLU A 199 -20.54 13.72 18.46
CA GLU A 199 -21.13 14.54 17.41
C GLU A 199 -20.03 15.28 16.64
N GLY A 200 -20.08 15.25 15.31
CA GLY A 200 -19.09 15.87 14.45
C GLY A 200 -17.72 15.17 14.43
N VAL A 201 -17.56 14.04 15.12
CA VAL A 201 -16.32 13.25 15.07
C VAL A 201 -16.44 12.17 13.99
N PRO A 202 -15.53 12.12 12.99
CA PRO A 202 -15.60 11.14 11.92
C PRO A 202 -15.64 9.70 12.44
N GLY A 203 -16.48 8.87 11.83
CA GLY A 203 -16.70 7.48 12.25
C GLY A 203 -17.87 7.30 13.22
N PHE A 204 -18.36 8.36 13.86
CA PHE A 204 -19.56 8.33 14.71
C PHE A 204 -20.78 8.86 13.95
N TYR A 205 -21.95 8.30 14.21
CA TYR A 205 -23.20 8.66 13.56
C TYR A 205 -24.40 8.22 14.41
N GLN A 206 -25.59 8.69 14.07
CA GLN A 206 -26.83 8.22 14.69
C GLN A 206 -27.42 7.04 13.94
N ASP A 207 -27.84 6.00 14.66
CA ASP A 207 -28.59 4.87 14.11
C ASP A 207 -30.04 5.29 13.77
N LYS A 208 -30.86 4.34 13.27
CA LYS A 208 -32.25 4.60 12.90
C LYS A 208 -33.15 5.01 14.11
N GLN A 209 -32.72 4.76 15.33
CA GLN A 209 -33.40 5.13 16.57
C GLN A 209 -32.89 6.44 17.16
N GLY A 210 -31.95 7.13 16.46
CA GLY A 210 -31.34 8.38 16.92
C GLY A 210 -30.23 8.20 17.95
N ASN A 211 -29.79 6.97 18.23
CA ASN A 211 -28.71 6.74 19.18
C ASN A 211 -27.35 6.84 18.52
N TRP A 212 -26.41 7.43 19.22
CA TRP A 212 -25.02 7.50 18.76
C TRP A 212 -24.36 6.11 18.72
N THR A 213 -23.65 5.84 17.65
CA THR A 213 -22.87 4.61 17.46
C THR A 213 -21.64 4.88 16.61
N VAL A 214 -20.70 3.92 16.60
CA VAL A 214 -19.46 4.01 15.82
C VAL A 214 -19.49 3.05 14.63
N ARG A 215 -18.92 3.47 13.50
CA ARG A 215 -18.96 2.71 12.24
C ARG A 215 -17.88 1.64 12.15
N PHE A 216 -18.02 0.54 12.85
CA PHE A 216 -17.26 -0.69 12.62
C PHE A 216 -18.20 -1.77 12.08
N SER A 217 -18.52 -1.69 10.80
CA SER A 217 -19.60 -2.43 10.15
C SER A 217 -19.25 -3.85 9.69
N SER A 218 -18.07 -4.34 10.03
CA SER A 218 -17.62 -5.67 9.59
C SER A 218 -17.45 -6.61 10.77
N ILE A 219 -17.88 -7.88 10.58
CA ILE A 219 -17.60 -8.98 11.50
C ILE A 219 -16.08 -9.24 11.57
N LEU A 220 -15.35 -8.94 10.49
CA LEU A 220 -13.90 -9.10 10.43
C LEU A 220 -13.21 -7.97 11.18
N SER A 221 -12.31 -8.33 12.08
CA SER A 221 -11.43 -7.39 12.74
C SER A 221 -10.43 -6.81 11.75
N ARG A 222 -10.03 -5.54 11.94
CA ARG A 222 -9.14 -4.77 11.06
C ARG A 222 -8.23 -3.92 11.92
N ILE A 223 -7.14 -3.41 11.38
CA ILE A 223 -6.18 -2.59 12.13
C ILE A 223 -6.53 -1.11 11.96
N LEU A 224 -6.67 -0.40 13.08
CA LEU A 224 -6.78 1.05 13.13
C LEU A 224 -5.38 1.66 13.14
N LEU A 225 -5.16 2.59 12.25
CA LEU A 225 -3.91 3.35 12.08
C LEU A 225 -4.23 4.82 12.37
N PRO A 226 -3.87 5.35 13.55
CA PRO A 226 -4.05 6.77 13.86
C PRO A 226 -3.28 7.65 12.88
N VAL A 227 -3.84 8.80 12.51
CA VAL A 227 -3.17 9.81 11.69
C VAL A 227 -2.97 11.04 12.54
N VAL A 228 -1.72 11.26 12.93
CA VAL A 228 -1.30 12.36 13.79
C VAL A 228 -0.83 13.51 12.90
N GLY A 229 -1.40 14.69 13.07
CA GLY A 229 -1.02 15.89 12.34
C GLY A 229 0.28 16.53 12.87
N PHE A 230 0.73 17.57 12.20
CA PHE A 230 1.93 18.34 12.59
C PHE A 230 1.82 19.01 13.98
N ASP A 231 0.61 19.22 14.47
CA ASP A 231 0.31 19.75 15.81
C ASP A 231 0.24 18.68 16.91
N GLY A 232 0.59 17.43 16.59
CA GLY A 232 0.57 16.30 17.51
C GLY A 232 -0.82 15.74 17.81
N LEU A 233 -1.89 16.28 17.20
CA LEU A 233 -3.24 15.82 17.42
C LEU A 233 -3.60 14.66 16.47
N ILE A 234 -4.35 13.68 16.95
CA ILE A 234 -4.94 12.66 16.08
C ILE A 234 -6.07 13.31 15.28
N LYS A 235 -5.86 13.49 13.98
CA LYS A 235 -6.80 14.14 13.06
C LYS A 235 -7.77 13.17 12.41
N GLY A 236 -7.42 11.90 12.35
CA GLY A 236 -8.21 10.86 11.72
C GLY A 236 -7.63 9.49 11.99
N MET A 237 -8.30 8.48 11.46
CA MET A 237 -7.79 7.11 11.48
C MET A 237 -8.00 6.46 10.12
N GLN A 238 -7.00 5.73 9.65
CA GLN A 238 -7.12 4.83 8.51
C GLN A 238 -7.32 3.41 9.01
N ILE A 239 -8.05 2.61 8.27
CA ILE A 239 -8.33 1.21 8.60
C ILE A 239 -7.64 0.33 7.56
N LEU A 240 -6.67 -0.47 8.00
CA LEU A 240 -6.08 -1.53 7.19
C LEU A 240 -7.01 -2.75 7.23
N LEU A 241 -7.42 -3.21 6.07
CA LEU A 241 -8.33 -4.33 5.90
C LEU A 241 -7.56 -5.65 5.82
N ASP A 242 -8.05 -6.69 6.50
CA ASP A 242 -7.49 -8.04 6.43
C ASP A 242 -7.57 -8.63 5.02
N LYS A 243 -8.67 -8.32 4.32
CA LYS A 243 -8.86 -8.64 2.90
C LYS A 243 -9.23 -7.38 2.12
N PRO A 244 -8.66 -7.16 0.93
CA PRO A 244 -9.03 -6.02 0.11
C PRO A 244 -10.52 -6.01 -0.23
N LEU A 245 -11.15 -4.85 -0.10
CA LEU A 245 -12.55 -4.66 -0.51
C LEU A 245 -12.63 -4.47 -2.01
N LYS A 246 -13.29 -5.42 -2.69
CA LYS A 246 -13.71 -5.30 -4.08
C LYS A 246 -15.20 -5.02 -4.13
N SER A 247 -15.62 -4.11 -5.02
CA SER A 247 -17.03 -4.02 -5.37
C SER A 247 -17.41 -5.24 -6.20
N LYS A 248 -18.67 -5.70 -6.10
CA LYS A 248 -19.17 -6.82 -6.92
C LYS A 248 -19.05 -6.55 -8.43
N ASP A 249 -18.99 -5.28 -8.81
CA ASP A 249 -18.92 -4.83 -10.20
C ASP A 249 -17.49 -4.46 -10.63
N ASP A 250 -16.48 -4.63 -9.76
CA ASP A 250 -15.09 -4.38 -10.12
C ASP A 250 -14.58 -5.51 -11.03
N PRO A 251 -13.85 -5.17 -12.11
CA PRO A 251 -13.26 -6.18 -12.97
C PRO A 251 -12.29 -7.08 -12.18
N PRO A 252 -12.09 -8.34 -12.57
CA PRO A 252 -11.24 -9.29 -11.85
C PRO A 252 -9.82 -8.77 -11.61
N GLU A 253 -9.29 -7.99 -12.54
CA GLU A 253 -7.93 -7.43 -12.50
C GLU A 253 -7.78 -6.26 -11.52
N LYS A 254 -8.88 -5.62 -11.13
CA LYS A 254 -8.83 -4.47 -10.21
C LYS A 254 -8.48 -4.94 -8.81
N LYS A 255 -7.35 -4.49 -8.31
CA LYS A 255 -6.98 -4.68 -6.90
C LYS A 255 -7.99 -3.94 -6.02
N GLY A 256 -8.63 -4.65 -5.09
CA GLY A 256 -9.54 -4.03 -4.12
C GLY A 256 -8.82 -3.04 -3.20
N ALA A 257 -9.58 -2.15 -2.55
CA ALA A 257 -9.04 -1.21 -1.58
C ALA A 257 -8.52 -1.95 -0.34
N LYS A 258 -7.25 -1.77 -0.01
CA LYS A 258 -6.61 -2.32 1.21
C LYS A 258 -6.82 -1.43 2.43
N TYR A 259 -7.01 -0.15 2.20
CA TYR A 259 -7.18 0.87 3.24
C TYR A 259 -8.47 1.64 2.99
N ILE A 260 -9.18 1.94 4.06
CA ILE A 260 -10.34 2.83 4.05
C ILE A 260 -10.22 3.85 5.17
N TRP A 261 -10.86 5.00 5.01
CA TRP A 261 -10.93 5.97 6.09
C TRP A 261 -11.98 5.58 7.13
N PHE A 262 -11.66 5.82 8.40
CA PHE A 262 -12.62 5.79 9.48
C PHE A 262 -13.50 7.04 9.40
N SER A 263 -14.62 6.91 8.73
CA SER A 263 -15.51 7.99 8.33
C SER A 263 -16.96 7.56 8.47
N SER A 264 -17.84 8.48 8.82
CA SER A 264 -19.28 8.31 8.89
C SER A 264 -20.03 9.10 7.82
N ALA A 265 -19.35 9.64 6.83
CA ALA A 265 -19.97 10.32 5.69
C ALA A 265 -21.13 9.50 5.09
N GLY A 266 -22.24 10.15 4.79
CA GLY A 266 -23.46 9.51 4.28
C GLY A 266 -24.28 8.73 5.31
N LYS A 267 -24.01 8.92 6.61
CA LYS A 267 -24.83 8.44 7.72
C LYS A 267 -25.50 9.62 8.44
N PRO A 268 -26.65 9.40 9.11
CA PRO A 268 -27.30 10.45 9.88
C PRO A 268 -26.36 11.05 10.93
N MET A 269 -26.24 12.36 10.96
CA MET A 269 -25.31 13.12 11.82
C MET A 269 -23.83 12.71 11.66
N GLY A 270 -23.50 12.05 10.53
CA GLY A 270 -22.13 11.61 10.22
C GLY A 270 -21.33 12.71 9.54
N VAL A 271 -20.00 12.62 9.62
CA VAL A 271 -19.05 13.54 8.99
C VAL A 271 -17.93 12.78 8.28
N THR A 272 -17.31 13.45 7.32
CA THR A 272 -16.16 12.90 6.60
C THR A 272 -14.89 13.00 7.43
N SER A 273 -13.91 12.10 7.17
CA SER A 273 -12.57 12.16 7.77
C SER A 273 -11.70 13.28 7.19
N GLY A 274 -12.03 13.82 6.01
CA GLY A 274 -11.22 14.83 5.33
C GLY A 274 -9.83 14.37 4.87
N SER A 275 -9.52 13.08 4.95
CA SER A 275 -8.22 12.49 4.54
C SER A 275 -6.98 13.23 5.10
N PRO A 276 -6.83 13.33 6.43
CA PRO A 276 -5.76 14.10 7.04
C PRO A 276 -4.37 13.55 6.70
N VAL A 277 -3.38 14.43 6.79
CA VAL A 277 -1.96 14.14 6.55
C VAL A 277 -1.30 13.69 7.86
N LEU A 278 -0.53 12.61 7.78
CA LEU A 278 0.30 12.13 8.88
C LEU A 278 1.63 12.87 8.90
N LEU A 279 2.05 13.32 10.09
CA LEU A 279 3.45 13.63 10.38
C LEU A 279 3.94 12.68 11.46
N VAL A 280 4.98 11.91 11.17
CA VAL A 280 5.63 11.00 12.13
C VAL A 280 7.11 11.33 12.24
N GLY A 281 7.60 11.52 13.45
CA GLY A 281 8.98 11.92 13.74
C GLY A 281 9.05 13.26 14.45
N ASN A 282 10.17 13.98 14.27
CA ASN A 282 10.38 15.29 14.88
C ASN A 282 9.80 16.40 13.97
N PRO A 283 8.80 17.16 14.42
CA PRO A 283 8.21 18.26 13.63
C PRO A 283 9.16 19.42 13.34
N ALA A 284 10.25 19.57 14.12
CA ALA A 284 11.31 20.56 13.89
C ALA A 284 12.52 19.96 13.14
N SER A 285 12.32 18.92 12.35
CA SER A 285 13.39 18.30 11.56
C SER A 285 13.78 19.20 10.39
N ARG A 286 15.10 19.42 10.18
CA ARG A 286 15.61 20.15 9.02
C ARG A 286 15.36 19.42 7.69
N THR A 287 15.17 18.10 7.74
CA THR A 287 14.88 17.26 6.56
C THR A 287 13.63 16.44 6.82
N VAL A 288 12.65 16.54 5.92
CA VAL A 288 11.38 15.80 6.00
C VAL A 288 11.17 15.00 4.71
N TYR A 289 10.82 13.73 4.86
CA TYR A 289 10.52 12.82 3.77
C TYR A 289 9.01 12.85 3.48
N VAL A 290 8.62 12.92 2.22
CA VAL A 290 7.21 12.89 1.78
C VAL A 290 6.96 11.58 1.03
N THR A 291 5.95 10.83 1.45
CA THR A 291 5.59 9.53 0.84
C THR A 291 4.10 9.29 0.80
N GLU A 292 3.65 8.38 -0.05
CA GLU A 292 2.29 7.88 -0.08
C GLU A 292 2.12 6.71 0.90
N GLY A 293 1.05 6.74 1.70
CA GLY A 293 0.64 5.63 2.56
C GLY A 293 1.03 5.79 4.03
N ILE A 294 0.01 5.85 4.89
CA ILE A 294 0.15 6.08 6.35
C ILE A 294 1.01 4.99 7.02
N LEU A 295 0.69 3.71 6.82
CA LEU A 295 1.47 2.62 7.44
C LEU A 295 2.90 2.55 6.90
N LYS A 296 3.10 2.87 5.62
CA LYS A 296 4.41 2.93 5.00
C LYS A 296 5.30 3.98 5.68
N ALA A 297 4.77 5.18 5.94
CA ALA A 297 5.50 6.23 6.65
C ALA A 297 5.88 5.81 8.07
N TYR A 298 4.99 5.14 8.81
CA TYR A 298 5.30 4.61 10.13
C TYR A 298 6.44 3.59 10.10
N ILE A 299 6.42 2.67 9.13
CA ILE A 299 7.47 1.66 8.96
C ILE A 299 8.79 2.33 8.57
N ALA A 300 8.77 3.20 7.56
CA ALA A 300 9.98 3.90 7.11
C ALA A 300 10.59 4.76 8.23
N HIS A 301 9.76 5.49 9.00
CA HIS A 301 10.19 6.20 10.20
C HIS A 301 10.88 5.26 11.21
N SER A 302 10.26 4.09 11.47
CA SER A 302 10.77 3.10 12.43
C SER A 302 12.12 2.51 12.04
N VAL A 303 12.38 2.37 10.73
CA VAL A 303 13.63 1.80 10.20
C VAL A 303 14.71 2.87 10.06
N MET A 304 14.36 4.05 9.54
CA MET A 304 15.31 5.10 9.20
C MET A 304 15.58 6.09 10.33
N ASN A 305 14.71 6.14 11.34
CA ASN A 305 14.68 7.19 12.38
C ASN A 305 14.67 8.62 11.76
N ARG A 306 13.87 8.82 10.71
CA ARG A 306 13.69 10.08 9.99
C ARG A 306 12.25 10.56 10.10
N THR A 307 12.03 11.86 9.88
CA THR A 307 10.68 12.45 9.89
C THR A 307 10.01 12.25 8.55
N PHE A 308 8.77 11.76 8.59
CA PHE A 308 7.95 11.52 7.41
C PHE A 308 6.64 12.29 7.46
N LEU A 309 6.29 12.87 6.34
CA LEU A 309 4.97 13.40 6.03
C LEU A 309 4.31 12.45 5.03
N ALA A 310 3.07 12.03 5.30
CA ALA A 310 2.40 11.07 4.44
C ALA A 310 0.94 11.40 4.16
N THR A 311 0.54 11.21 2.90
CA THR A 311 -0.86 11.22 2.45
C THR A 311 -1.38 9.80 2.31
N ALA A 312 -2.70 9.64 2.28
CA ALA A 312 -3.30 8.32 2.07
C ALA A 312 -3.34 7.88 0.60
N GLY A 313 -3.00 8.78 -0.32
CA GLY A 313 -2.99 8.53 -1.76
C GLY A 313 -2.51 9.75 -2.54
N SER A 314 -2.09 9.52 -3.78
CA SER A 314 -1.48 10.51 -4.68
C SER A 314 -2.34 11.73 -5.04
N ASN A 315 -3.65 11.69 -4.79
CA ASN A 315 -4.58 12.79 -5.13
C ASN A 315 -4.74 13.84 -4.01
N ALA A 316 -4.02 13.72 -2.90
CA ALA A 316 -4.25 14.54 -1.70
C ALA A 316 -3.19 15.64 -1.50
N VAL A 317 -2.56 16.15 -2.55
CA VAL A 317 -1.42 17.09 -2.46
C VAL A 317 -1.80 18.43 -1.84
N GLU A 318 -2.98 18.96 -2.12
CA GLU A 318 -3.43 20.22 -1.52
C GLU A 318 -3.55 20.13 0.02
N GLN A 319 -3.80 18.94 0.53
CA GLN A 319 -3.84 18.69 1.97
C GLN A 319 -2.47 18.76 2.64
N LEU A 320 -1.37 18.69 1.86
CA LEU A 320 -0.01 18.89 2.35
C LEU A 320 0.30 20.37 2.67
N ARG A 321 -0.40 21.33 2.04
CA ARG A 321 -0.10 22.75 2.15
C ARG A 321 0.01 23.28 3.58
N PRO A 322 -0.94 23.00 4.51
CA PRO A 322 -0.81 23.45 5.91
C PRO A 322 0.39 22.85 6.61
N SER A 323 0.72 21.57 6.30
CA SER A 323 1.89 20.90 6.86
C SER A 323 3.19 21.49 6.34
N PHE A 324 3.27 21.84 5.05
CA PHE A 324 4.45 22.49 4.48
C PHE A 324 4.67 23.90 5.05
N GLN A 325 3.58 24.66 5.21
CA GLN A 325 3.64 25.96 5.88
C GLN A 325 4.20 25.83 7.30
N PHE A 326 3.69 24.88 8.07
CA PHE A 326 4.17 24.60 9.42
C PHE A 326 5.65 24.21 9.43
N LEU A 327 6.07 23.29 8.56
CA LEU A 327 7.44 22.80 8.46
C LEU A 327 8.41 23.94 8.12
N ALA A 328 8.06 24.80 7.16
CA ALA A 328 8.87 25.98 6.81
C ALA A 328 9.04 26.93 8.01
N GLN A 329 7.96 27.20 8.75
CA GLN A 329 7.99 28.03 9.95
C GLN A 329 8.80 27.41 11.11
N ASN A 330 8.98 26.09 11.12
CA ASN A 330 9.71 25.35 12.15
C ASN A 330 11.12 24.91 11.71
N GLY A 331 11.66 25.50 10.65
CA GLY A 331 13.06 25.35 10.26
C GLY A 331 13.37 24.14 9.41
N THR A 332 12.38 23.57 8.72
CA THR A 332 12.63 22.56 7.68
C THR A 332 13.24 23.22 6.47
N GLU A 333 14.40 22.74 6.05
CA GLU A 333 15.19 23.26 4.91
C GLU A 333 15.05 22.37 3.67
N LEU A 334 14.91 21.05 3.86
CA LEU A 334 14.94 20.07 2.78
C LEU A 334 13.71 19.15 2.82
N ILE A 335 13.01 19.09 1.71
CA ILE A 335 11.98 18.08 1.43
C ILE A 335 12.59 16.98 0.55
N VAL A 336 12.50 15.74 1.01
CA VAL A 336 12.92 14.55 0.25
C VAL A 336 11.66 13.83 -0.24
N GLU A 337 11.43 13.87 -1.53
CA GLU A 337 10.34 13.12 -2.17
C GLU A 337 10.72 11.63 -2.21
N ALA A 338 9.91 10.81 -1.54
CA ALA A 338 10.07 9.36 -1.42
C ALA A 338 8.78 8.62 -1.81
N GLU A 339 8.14 9.09 -2.87
CA GLU A 339 6.98 8.43 -3.48
C GLU A 339 7.36 7.11 -4.14
N ASP A 340 6.40 6.22 -4.30
CA ASP A 340 6.60 4.88 -4.85
C ASP A 340 7.37 4.88 -6.18
N MET A 341 8.19 3.87 -6.39
CA MET A 341 9.02 3.75 -7.61
C MET A 341 8.21 3.56 -8.90
N ASP A 342 6.92 3.21 -8.81
CA ASP A 342 6.03 3.21 -9.97
C ASP A 342 5.69 4.62 -10.50
N LYS A 343 6.22 5.69 -9.87
CA LYS A 343 6.17 7.06 -10.40
C LYS A 343 6.74 7.22 -11.81
N TYR A 344 7.59 6.31 -12.24
CA TYR A 344 8.16 6.32 -13.60
C TYR A 344 7.25 5.66 -14.64
N SER A 345 6.19 4.97 -14.21
CA SER A 345 5.23 4.25 -15.07
C SER A 345 3.77 4.58 -14.78
N ASN A 346 3.51 5.41 -13.75
CA ASN A 346 2.16 5.78 -13.30
C ASN A 346 2.04 7.30 -13.24
N ASP A 347 1.32 7.87 -14.19
CA ASP A 347 1.14 9.34 -14.34
C ASP A 347 0.58 10.01 -13.08
N ALA A 348 -0.30 9.34 -12.34
CA ALA A 348 -0.87 9.90 -11.11
C ALA A 348 0.21 10.07 -10.02
N VAL A 349 1.12 9.10 -9.89
CA VAL A 349 2.23 9.17 -8.93
C VAL A 349 3.26 10.18 -9.39
N ALA A 350 3.56 10.24 -10.68
CA ALA A 350 4.46 11.25 -11.27
C ALA A 350 3.94 12.68 -11.04
N LYS A 351 2.62 12.89 -11.22
CA LYS A 351 1.96 14.17 -10.95
C LYS A 351 2.04 14.55 -9.46
N CYS A 352 1.84 13.57 -8.57
CA CYS A 352 2.00 13.79 -7.12
C CYS A 352 3.40 14.27 -6.78
N ALA A 353 4.43 13.56 -7.26
CA ALA A 353 5.83 13.93 -7.05
C ALA A 353 6.16 15.35 -7.58
N SER A 354 5.60 15.72 -8.74
CA SER A 354 5.75 17.07 -9.31
C SER A 354 5.09 18.14 -8.44
N ASN A 355 3.91 17.86 -7.90
CA ASN A 355 3.21 18.77 -7.02
C ASN A 355 3.95 18.95 -5.66
N VAL A 356 4.54 17.89 -5.12
CA VAL A 356 5.40 17.99 -3.92
C VAL A 356 6.59 18.91 -4.18
N TYR A 357 7.21 18.81 -5.37
CA TYR A 357 8.28 19.73 -5.78
C TYR A 357 7.80 21.20 -5.81
N LEU A 358 6.69 21.46 -6.50
CA LEU A 358 6.15 22.83 -6.59
C LEU A 358 5.80 23.39 -5.21
N LEU A 359 5.25 22.56 -4.34
CA LEU A 359 4.89 22.96 -2.99
C LEU A 359 6.14 23.26 -2.13
N ALA A 360 7.19 22.45 -2.21
CA ALA A 360 8.45 22.72 -1.51
C ALA A 360 9.05 24.06 -1.96
N ARG A 361 9.08 24.31 -3.26
CA ARG A 361 9.57 25.57 -3.83
C ARG A 361 8.74 26.79 -3.43
N SER A 362 7.43 26.64 -3.28
CA SER A 362 6.55 27.75 -2.85
C SER A 362 6.78 28.19 -1.41
N TYR A 363 7.43 27.36 -0.59
CA TYR A 363 7.85 27.64 0.78
C TYR A 363 9.37 27.79 0.93
N GLU A 364 10.09 28.02 -0.18
CA GLU A 364 11.54 28.26 -0.22
C GLU A 364 12.38 27.09 0.36
N MET A 365 11.81 25.89 0.41
CA MET A 365 12.54 24.69 0.84
C MET A 365 13.27 24.04 -0.34
N GLU A 366 14.45 23.48 -0.06
CA GLU A 366 15.13 22.60 -1.01
C GLU A 366 14.32 21.33 -1.24
N TYR A 367 14.49 20.75 -2.43
CA TYR A 367 13.85 19.51 -2.82
C TYR A 367 14.86 18.52 -3.37
N ARG A 368 14.73 17.27 -2.93
CA ARG A 368 15.44 16.11 -3.50
C ARG A 368 14.48 15.00 -3.81
N ARG A 369 14.65 14.36 -4.96
CA ARG A 369 13.96 13.13 -5.30
C ARG A 369 14.82 11.95 -4.87
N LEU A 370 14.28 11.09 -4.00
CA LEU A 370 14.90 9.84 -3.63
C LEU A 370 14.51 8.75 -4.63
N THR A 371 15.52 8.00 -5.07
CA THR A 371 15.35 6.86 -5.98
C THR A 371 16.05 5.65 -5.41
N TRP A 372 15.49 4.47 -5.62
CA TRP A 372 16.04 3.19 -5.20
C TRP A 372 15.74 2.11 -6.23
N ASN A 373 16.21 0.88 -5.97
CA ASN A 373 15.96 -0.25 -6.86
C ASN A 373 14.43 -0.45 -7.05
N PRO A 374 13.91 -0.38 -8.29
CA PRO A 374 12.48 -0.45 -8.59
C PRO A 374 11.82 -1.79 -8.25
N ASN A 375 12.59 -2.84 -7.95
CA ASN A 375 12.06 -4.10 -7.40
C ASN A 375 11.37 -3.90 -6.04
N TYR A 376 11.71 -2.82 -5.33
CA TYR A 376 11.04 -2.40 -4.11
C TYR A 376 10.08 -1.25 -4.44
N LYS A 377 8.79 -1.51 -4.35
CA LYS A 377 7.79 -0.50 -4.69
C LYS A 377 7.87 0.71 -3.78
N GLY A 378 7.82 0.53 -2.47
CA GLY A 378 7.81 1.58 -1.46
C GLY A 378 9.14 1.73 -0.75
N ILE A 379 9.36 2.92 -0.17
CA ILE A 379 10.54 3.20 0.66
C ILE A 379 10.63 2.27 1.88
N ASP A 380 9.50 1.87 2.45
CA ASP A 380 9.44 0.91 3.56
C ASP A 380 9.99 -0.47 3.17
N ASP A 381 9.55 -1.01 2.03
CA ASP A 381 10.02 -2.29 1.52
C ASP A 381 11.53 -2.27 1.25
N TRP A 382 12.03 -1.20 0.63
CA TRP A 382 13.46 -1.01 0.36
C TRP A 382 14.29 -0.92 1.64
N GLN A 383 13.89 -0.09 2.59
CA GLN A 383 14.63 0.09 3.85
C GLN A 383 14.63 -1.18 4.72
N LEU A 384 13.53 -1.91 4.74
CA LEU A 384 13.48 -3.23 5.40
C LEU A 384 14.44 -4.23 4.75
N ALA A 385 14.57 -4.21 3.42
CA ALA A 385 15.54 -5.07 2.72
C ALA A 385 16.98 -4.69 3.07
N LEU A 386 17.32 -3.40 3.10
CA LEU A 386 18.65 -2.94 3.52
C LEU A 386 18.97 -3.36 4.96
N ARG A 387 18.03 -3.22 5.88
CA ARG A 387 18.20 -3.63 7.28
C ARG A 387 18.44 -5.15 7.41
N ARG A 388 17.69 -5.96 6.63
CA ARG A 388 17.91 -7.42 6.59
C ARG A 388 19.29 -7.75 6.06
N ARG A 389 19.74 -7.06 5.01
CA ARG A 389 21.08 -7.22 4.44
C ARG A 389 22.17 -6.89 5.45
N GLU A 390 22.07 -5.75 6.14
CA GLU A 390 23.03 -5.35 7.18
C GLU A 390 23.08 -6.37 8.34
N LYS A 391 21.92 -6.87 8.76
CA LYS A 391 21.84 -7.91 9.79
C LYS A 391 22.57 -9.19 9.35
N ARG A 392 22.30 -9.64 8.12
CA ARG A 392 22.97 -10.81 7.55
C ARG A 392 24.49 -10.63 7.46
N MET A 393 24.95 -9.50 6.92
CA MET A 393 26.38 -9.20 6.85
C MET A 393 27.05 -9.23 8.23
N LYS A 394 26.37 -8.75 9.29
CA LYS A 394 26.88 -8.85 10.65
C LYS A 394 26.92 -10.32 11.14
N GLU A 395 25.89 -11.09 10.84
CA GLU A 395 25.83 -12.53 11.18
C GLU A 395 26.93 -13.30 10.44
N GLU A 396 27.12 -13.07 9.15
CA GLU A 396 28.19 -13.68 8.34
C GLU A 396 29.59 -13.26 8.85
N ASN A 397 29.80 -12.02 9.23
CA ASN A 397 31.05 -11.55 9.80
C ASN A 397 31.34 -12.13 11.19
N ALA A 398 30.30 -12.51 11.93
CA ALA A 398 30.42 -13.16 13.23
C ALA A 398 30.68 -14.67 13.15
N MET A 399 30.54 -15.28 11.97
CA MET A 399 30.80 -16.71 11.76
C MET A 399 32.29 -17.01 11.86
N SER A 400 32.59 -18.12 12.52
CA SER A 400 33.93 -18.70 12.57
C SER A 400 34.39 -19.17 11.17
N PHE A 401 35.70 -19.41 11.01
CA PHE A 401 36.25 -20.01 9.81
C PHE A 401 35.51 -21.29 9.40
N LYS A 402 35.35 -22.21 10.37
CA LYS A 402 34.71 -23.51 10.12
C LYS A 402 33.26 -23.34 9.62
N GLU A 403 32.47 -22.48 10.26
CA GLU A 403 31.08 -22.24 9.83
C GLU A 403 31.03 -21.75 8.41
N LYS A 404 31.86 -20.76 8.01
CA LYS A 404 31.91 -20.25 6.64
C LYS A 404 32.38 -21.31 5.64
N TYR A 405 33.39 -22.10 6.01
CA TYR A 405 33.90 -23.18 5.16
C TYR A 405 32.82 -24.22 4.88
N LEU A 406 32.07 -24.63 5.91
CA LEU A 406 31.04 -25.65 5.78
C LEU A 406 29.87 -25.22 4.85
N ILE A 407 29.60 -23.94 4.74
CA ILE A 407 28.55 -23.40 3.88
C ILE A 407 29.07 -22.79 2.56
N GLY A 408 30.38 -22.94 2.28
CA GLY A 408 30.99 -22.52 1.04
C GLY A 408 31.22 -21.01 0.88
N LEU A 409 31.20 -20.24 1.98
CA LEU A 409 31.50 -18.79 1.95
C LEU A 409 33.01 -18.50 1.93
N CYS A 410 33.84 -19.48 2.21
CA CYS A 410 35.29 -19.38 2.05
C CYS A 410 35.89 -20.74 1.70
N ASP A 411 37.06 -20.73 1.08
CA ASP A 411 37.90 -21.89 0.83
C ASP A 411 38.77 -22.21 2.04
N PHE A 412 39.40 -23.39 2.07
CA PHE A 412 40.21 -23.81 3.19
C PHE A 412 41.41 -22.89 3.45
N ASP A 413 42.02 -22.36 2.41
CA ASP A 413 43.19 -21.48 2.51
C ASP A 413 42.94 -20.19 3.27
N HIS A 414 41.68 -19.74 3.37
CA HIS A 414 41.32 -18.59 4.19
C HIS A 414 41.56 -18.79 5.69
N ILE A 415 41.85 -20.03 6.16
CA ILE A 415 42.19 -20.28 7.55
C ILE A 415 43.37 -19.43 8.03
N TYR A 416 44.33 -19.15 7.15
CA TYR A 416 45.49 -18.31 7.47
C TYR A 416 45.11 -16.86 7.74
N GLU A 417 44.15 -16.33 7.01
CA GLU A 417 43.66 -14.97 7.25
C GLU A 417 42.97 -14.86 8.63
N TYR A 418 42.25 -15.90 9.02
CA TYR A 418 41.64 -16.00 10.36
C TYR A 418 42.69 -16.13 11.47
N ILE A 419 43.76 -16.90 11.26
CA ILE A 419 44.87 -17.00 12.21
C ILE A 419 45.55 -15.64 12.36
N ASP A 420 45.83 -14.92 11.26
CA ASP A 420 46.39 -13.59 11.29
C ASP A 420 45.47 -12.56 11.99
N GLN A 421 44.14 -12.64 11.76
CA GLN A 421 43.19 -11.81 12.47
C GLN A 421 43.19 -12.10 13.98
N TRP A 422 43.24 -13.37 14.38
CA TRP A 422 43.31 -13.75 15.77
C TRP A 422 44.58 -13.23 16.45
N GLN A 423 45.74 -13.34 15.80
CA GLN A 423 47.00 -12.82 16.31
C GLN A 423 47.03 -11.31 16.52
N LYS A 424 46.30 -10.55 15.70
CA LYS A 424 46.16 -9.09 15.82
C LYS A 424 45.22 -8.64 16.93
N GLN A 425 44.43 -9.55 17.47
CA GLN A 425 43.46 -9.27 18.55
C GLN A 425 44.04 -9.62 19.94
N GLU A 426 45.15 -8.98 20.34
CA GLU A 426 45.96 -9.33 21.52
C GLU A 426 45.20 -9.34 22.87
N GLU A 427 43.97 -8.80 22.95
CA GLU A 427 43.25 -8.63 24.23
C GLU A 427 42.01 -9.53 24.46
N ASN A 428 41.59 -10.33 23.50
CA ASN A 428 40.25 -10.95 23.58
C ASN A 428 40.16 -12.24 24.42
N GLY A 429 41.25 -12.81 24.90
CA GLY A 429 41.25 -14.00 25.77
C GLY A 429 40.60 -15.28 25.16
N ILE A 430 40.22 -15.22 23.87
CA ILE A 430 39.59 -16.33 23.16
C ILE A 430 40.67 -17.21 22.54
N GLY A 431 40.72 -18.50 22.91
CA GLY A 431 41.65 -19.44 22.30
C GLY A 431 41.44 -19.62 20.79
N LEU A 432 42.51 -19.83 20.03
CA LEU A 432 42.49 -19.96 18.57
C LEU A 432 41.49 -21.02 18.09
N ALA A 433 41.41 -22.18 18.77
CA ALA A 433 40.45 -23.23 18.42
C ALA A 433 38.99 -22.70 18.40
N ARG A 434 38.61 -21.96 19.43
CA ARG A 434 37.27 -21.37 19.53
C ARG A 434 37.03 -20.26 18.50
N PHE A 435 38.06 -19.46 18.22
CA PHE A 435 37.98 -18.41 17.22
C PHE A 435 37.76 -18.99 15.81
N LEU A 436 38.46 -20.09 15.49
CA LEU A 436 38.28 -20.81 14.23
C LEU A 436 37.02 -21.69 14.20
N GLY A 437 36.34 -21.91 15.33
CA GLY A 437 35.17 -22.81 15.45
C GLY A 437 35.54 -24.29 15.44
N LEU A 438 36.79 -24.63 15.74
CA LEU A 438 37.31 -26.01 15.71
C LEU A 438 37.03 -26.73 17.03
N THR A 439 36.71 -28.03 16.93
CA THR A 439 36.69 -28.94 18.08
C THR A 439 38.11 -29.21 18.55
N GLU A 440 38.29 -29.76 19.76
CA GLU A 440 39.61 -30.13 20.29
C GLU A 440 40.36 -31.09 19.37
N GLY A 441 39.67 -32.10 18.79
CA GLY A 441 40.27 -33.03 17.85
C GLY A 441 40.74 -32.41 16.54
N GLU A 442 39.95 -31.46 15.99
CA GLU A 442 40.28 -30.70 14.78
C GLU A 442 41.44 -29.75 15.05
N TYR A 443 41.42 -29.07 16.20
CA TYR A 443 42.53 -28.19 16.59
C TYR A 443 43.81 -28.99 16.86
N GLY A 444 43.72 -30.18 17.48
CA GLY A 444 44.82 -31.09 17.64
C GLY A 444 45.39 -31.53 16.27
N ALA A 445 44.55 -31.72 15.26
CA ALA A 445 45.01 -32.02 13.89
C ALA A 445 45.75 -30.82 13.26
N LEU A 446 45.28 -29.59 13.47
CA LEU A 446 45.95 -28.38 13.01
C LEU A 446 47.36 -28.23 13.64
N CYS A 447 47.49 -28.51 14.94
CA CYS A 447 48.75 -28.30 15.67
C CYS A 447 49.78 -29.42 15.51
N SER A 448 49.34 -30.67 15.32
CA SER A 448 50.22 -31.85 15.40
C SER A 448 50.30 -32.69 14.13
N LYS A 449 49.44 -32.40 13.14
CA LYS A 449 49.37 -33.09 11.85
C LYS A 449 49.47 -32.09 10.71
N THR A 450 49.38 -32.56 9.48
CA THR A 450 49.35 -31.68 8.32
C THR A 450 47.97 -31.01 8.19
N GLU A 451 47.95 -29.80 7.65
CA GLU A 451 46.74 -29.06 7.34
C GLU A 451 45.76 -29.86 6.47
N GLN A 452 46.29 -30.71 5.59
CA GLN A 452 45.50 -31.63 4.77
C GLN A 452 44.61 -32.57 5.60
N VAL A 453 45.06 -32.97 6.81
CA VAL A 453 44.24 -33.79 7.72
C VAL A 453 43.08 -32.99 8.27
N LEU A 454 43.30 -31.74 8.67
CA LEU A 454 42.21 -30.86 9.10
C LEU A 454 41.23 -30.61 7.95
N GLU A 455 41.75 -30.28 6.77
CA GLU A 455 40.89 -30.06 5.60
C GLU A 455 40.01 -31.27 5.31
N GLN A 456 40.58 -32.48 5.33
CA GLN A 456 39.83 -33.71 5.12
C GLN A 456 38.77 -33.92 6.22
N MET A 457 39.11 -33.63 7.48
CA MET A 457 38.15 -33.70 8.60
C MET A 457 36.98 -32.73 8.42
N LEU A 458 37.22 -31.54 7.93
CA LEU A 458 36.17 -30.54 7.67
C LEU A 458 35.40 -30.88 6.39
N ARG A 459 36.07 -31.37 5.35
CA ARG A 459 35.46 -31.74 4.07
C ARG A 459 34.37 -32.80 4.20
N VAL A 460 34.53 -33.78 5.09
CA VAL A 460 33.52 -34.83 5.33
C VAL A 460 32.31 -34.30 6.13
N GLN A 461 32.41 -33.12 6.75
CA GLN A 461 31.33 -32.48 7.50
C GLN A 461 30.45 -31.62 6.62
N ARG A 462 30.83 -31.35 5.37
CA ARG A 462 30.01 -30.66 4.39
C ARG A 462 29.65 -31.57 3.23
N ARG A 463 28.53 -31.30 2.61
CA ARG A 463 28.10 -31.95 1.37
C ARG A 463 27.77 -30.88 0.33
N GLU A 464 27.92 -31.23 -0.91
CA GLU A 464 27.42 -30.45 -2.03
C GLU A 464 25.97 -30.85 -2.30
N GLN A 465 25.07 -29.90 -2.33
CA GLN A 465 23.66 -30.10 -2.61
C GLN A 465 23.32 -29.42 -3.93
N HIS A 466 22.88 -30.20 -4.91
CA HIS A 466 22.37 -29.65 -6.18
C HIS A 466 20.95 -29.14 -6.02
N PHE A 467 20.65 -28.03 -6.67
CA PHE A 467 19.34 -27.41 -6.63
C PHE A 467 19.02 -26.68 -7.93
N ARG A 468 17.70 -26.48 -8.17
CA ARG A 468 17.20 -25.61 -9.23
C ARG A 468 16.20 -24.62 -8.68
N ILE A 469 16.16 -23.43 -9.33
CA ILE A 469 15.20 -22.38 -9.03
C ILE A 469 14.30 -22.22 -10.23
N TYR A 470 13.00 -22.42 -10.00
CA TYR A 470 11.95 -22.16 -10.98
C TYR A 470 11.18 -20.93 -10.54
N GLN A 471 11.05 -19.96 -11.44
CA GLN A 471 10.31 -18.73 -11.23
C GLN A 471 9.16 -18.61 -12.23
N LEU A 472 8.12 -17.89 -11.83
CA LEU A 472 6.99 -17.63 -12.72
C LEU A 472 7.46 -16.86 -13.96
N ASP A 473 7.05 -17.35 -15.12
CA ASP A 473 7.23 -16.65 -16.39
C ASP A 473 6.08 -15.66 -16.60
N PHE A 474 6.38 -14.38 -16.43
CA PHE A 474 5.36 -13.33 -16.53
C PHE A 474 5.01 -12.94 -17.97
N GLY A 475 5.74 -13.43 -18.96
CA GLY A 475 5.59 -12.97 -20.34
C GLY A 475 5.70 -11.45 -20.47
N PRO A 476 5.23 -10.86 -21.55
CA PRO A 476 5.24 -9.40 -21.75
C PRO A 476 4.23 -8.67 -20.83
N ASP A 477 3.23 -9.35 -20.27
CA ASP A 477 2.23 -8.78 -19.36
C ASP A 477 2.36 -9.37 -17.95
N HIS A 478 3.14 -8.71 -17.08
CA HIS A 478 3.41 -9.11 -15.70
C HIS A 478 2.17 -9.19 -14.77
N ARG A 479 0.95 -9.01 -15.31
CA ARG A 479 -0.29 -8.94 -14.52
C ARG A 479 -1.14 -10.21 -14.58
N THR A 480 -0.73 -11.21 -15.34
CA THR A 480 -1.61 -12.33 -15.69
C THR A 480 -1.63 -13.47 -14.69
N ILE A 481 -0.65 -13.60 -13.80
CA ILE A 481 -0.58 -14.71 -12.86
C ILE A 481 -1.16 -14.32 -11.49
N PRO A 482 -2.37 -14.77 -11.14
CA PRO A 482 -3.10 -14.28 -9.97
C PRO A 482 -2.49 -14.68 -8.63
N PHE A 483 -1.59 -15.69 -8.60
CA PHE A 483 -0.91 -16.16 -7.41
C PHE A 483 0.56 -15.70 -7.29
N ALA A 484 1.03 -14.85 -8.20
CA ALA A 484 2.40 -14.35 -8.16
C ALA A 484 2.72 -13.64 -6.83
N PHE A 485 3.88 -13.97 -6.26
CA PHE A 485 4.36 -13.46 -4.97
C PHE A 485 3.43 -13.76 -3.78
N LYS A 486 2.60 -14.80 -3.90
CA LYS A 486 1.72 -15.25 -2.82
C LYS A 486 2.17 -16.61 -2.30
N GLY A 487 1.82 -16.90 -1.04
CA GLY A 487 1.98 -18.22 -0.48
C GLY A 487 0.97 -19.23 -1.05
N MET A 488 1.02 -20.45 -0.55
CA MET A 488 0.16 -21.57 -0.99
C MET A 488 -1.34 -21.27 -0.88
N GLU A 489 -1.75 -20.46 0.08
CA GLU A 489 -3.16 -20.03 0.19
C GLU A 489 -3.59 -19.24 -1.06
N GLY A 490 -2.76 -18.28 -1.51
CA GLY A 490 -3.04 -17.50 -2.72
C GLY A 490 -3.02 -18.33 -4.00
N LEU A 491 -2.19 -19.39 -4.06
CA LEU A 491 -2.21 -20.36 -5.14
C LEU A 491 -3.55 -21.10 -5.18
N ARG A 492 -4.03 -21.58 -4.03
CA ARG A 492 -5.32 -22.30 -3.91
C ARG A 492 -6.51 -21.40 -4.22
N GLU A 493 -6.51 -20.15 -3.75
CA GLU A 493 -7.53 -19.15 -4.08
C GLU A 493 -7.61 -18.88 -5.59
N SER A 494 -6.50 -19.07 -6.30
CA SER A 494 -6.40 -18.94 -7.77
C SER A 494 -6.82 -20.21 -8.54
N GLY A 495 -7.30 -21.24 -7.82
CA GLY A 495 -7.82 -22.48 -8.40
C GLY A 495 -6.80 -23.60 -8.59
N TYR A 496 -5.56 -23.41 -8.16
CA TYR A 496 -4.50 -24.42 -8.29
C TYR A 496 -4.26 -25.15 -6.97
N GLN A 497 -4.22 -26.48 -7.02
CA GLN A 497 -3.84 -27.32 -5.86
C GLN A 497 -2.33 -27.53 -5.77
N GLN A 498 -1.63 -27.42 -6.88
CA GLN A 498 -0.18 -27.55 -7.04
C GLN A 498 0.33 -26.45 -7.97
N PRO A 499 1.61 -26.06 -7.90
CA PRO A 499 2.18 -25.09 -8.82
C PRO A 499 2.05 -25.56 -10.28
N PRO A 500 1.39 -24.77 -11.17
CA PRO A 500 1.24 -25.13 -12.58
C PRO A 500 2.58 -24.97 -13.32
N ALA A 501 3.32 -26.05 -13.48
CA ALA A 501 4.70 -26.03 -13.99
C ALA A 501 4.86 -25.34 -15.35
N ALA A 502 3.82 -25.34 -16.21
CA ALA A 502 3.83 -24.66 -17.50
C ALA A 502 3.93 -23.13 -17.39
N GLU A 503 3.58 -22.56 -16.23
CA GLU A 503 3.70 -21.12 -15.95
C GLU A 503 5.06 -20.72 -15.38
N TYR A 504 5.96 -21.70 -15.21
CA TYR A 504 7.29 -21.49 -14.67
C TYR A 504 8.37 -21.63 -15.71
N GLN A 505 9.50 -20.99 -15.46
CA GLN A 505 10.74 -21.19 -16.19
C GLN A 505 11.87 -21.56 -15.24
N LEU A 506 12.75 -22.45 -15.71
CA LEU A 506 14.00 -22.78 -15.00
C LEU A 506 14.95 -21.60 -15.15
N ILE A 507 15.23 -20.93 -14.03
CA ILE A 507 16.11 -19.75 -14.00
C ILE A 507 17.54 -20.13 -13.67
N TRP A 508 17.73 -21.08 -12.74
CA TRP A 508 19.03 -21.39 -12.21
C TRP A 508 19.17 -22.88 -11.92
N ASP A 509 20.32 -23.42 -12.25
CA ASP A 509 20.71 -24.82 -11.96
C ASP A 509 22.15 -24.77 -11.45
N SER A 510 22.37 -25.14 -10.18
CA SER A 510 23.67 -25.02 -9.52
C SER A 510 23.77 -25.92 -8.31
N SER A 511 24.87 -25.80 -7.58
CA SER A 511 25.07 -26.47 -6.30
C SER A 511 25.44 -25.49 -5.20
N ILE A 512 25.27 -25.89 -3.96
CA ILE A 512 25.64 -25.13 -2.76
C ILE A 512 26.21 -26.09 -1.72
N TYR A 513 27.24 -25.68 -0.99
CA TYR A 513 27.74 -26.43 0.15
C TYR A 513 26.87 -26.22 1.35
N CYS A 514 26.63 -27.30 2.10
CA CYS A 514 25.94 -27.29 3.37
C CYS A 514 26.46 -28.32 4.33
N PRO A 515 26.40 -28.12 5.66
CA PRO A 515 26.75 -29.11 6.67
C PRO A 515 25.96 -30.39 6.46
N THR A 516 26.62 -31.54 6.59
CA THR A 516 26.00 -32.86 6.43
C THR A 516 24.83 -33.13 7.40
N GLY A 517 24.85 -32.49 8.58
CA GLY A 517 23.78 -32.58 9.58
C GLY A 517 22.55 -31.67 9.32
N TRP A 518 22.55 -30.87 8.26
CA TRP A 518 21.40 -30.01 7.98
C TRP A 518 20.22 -30.77 7.39
N HIS A 519 19.03 -30.46 7.92
CA HIS A 519 17.76 -30.90 7.35
C HIS A 519 17.42 -30.06 6.10
N GLU A 520 16.52 -30.56 5.28
CA GLU A 520 16.11 -29.91 4.02
C GLU A 520 15.64 -28.46 4.21
N GLU A 521 14.89 -28.18 5.26
CA GLU A 521 14.43 -26.81 5.55
C GLU A 521 15.60 -25.84 5.76
N GLN A 522 16.68 -26.28 6.43
CA GLN A 522 17.87 -25.45 6.63
C GLN A 522 18.60 -25.19 5.31
N VAL A 523 18.68 -26.19 4.44
CA VAL A 523 19.25 -26.06 3.09
C VAL A 523 18.41 -25.10 2.24
N LEU A 524 17.09 -25.24 2.24
CA LEU A 524 16.18 -24.36 1.51
C LEU A 524 16.26 -22.91 2.01
N ARG A 525 16.36 -22.70 3.32
CA ARG A 525 16.60 -21.38 3.92
C ARG A 525 17.92 -20.79 3.49
N HIS A 526 18.97 -21.60 3.41
CA HIS A 526 20.29 -21.16 2.96
C HIS A 526 20.26 -20.76 1.49
N ILE A 527 19.66 -21.56 0.61
CA ILE A 527 19.46 -21.22 -0.82
C ILE A 527 18.64 -19.94 -0.95
N SER A 528 17.51 -19.86 -0.27
CA SER A 528 16.63 -18.69 -0.34
C SER A 528 17.30 -17.42 0.19
N ALA A 529 18.15 -17.53 1.20
CA ALA A 529 18.93 -16.41 1.71
C ALA A 529 20.01 -15.97 0.71
N HIS A 530 20.72 -16.93 0.10
CA HIS A 530 21.79 -16.65 -0.85
C HIS A 530 21.25 -16.01 -2.13
N TYR A 531 20.12 -16.49 -2.66
CA TYR A 531 19.50 -15.99 -3.90
C TYR A 531 18.34 -15.01 -3.65
N GLY A 532 18.10 -14.61 -2.41
CA GLY A 532 17.10 -13.59 -2.04
C GLY A 532 17.61 -12.16 -2.10
N ASP A 533 18.74 -11.90 -1.44
CA ASP A 533 19.27 -10.53 -1.30
C ASP A 533 20.68 -10.37 -1.90
N HIS A 534 21.42 -11.47 -2.12
CA HIS A 534 22.76 -11.50 -2.71
C HIS A 534 22.79 -12.46 -3.90
N MET A 535 22.36 -11.98 -5.02
CA MET A 535 22.42 -12.78 -6.22
C MET A 535 23.85 -12.76 -6.79
N PRO A 536 24.45 -13.89 -7.14
CA PRO A 536 25.67 -13.92 -7.93
C PRO A 536 25.50 -13.09 -9.22
N GLU A 537 26.57 -12.47 -9.70
CA GLU A 537 26.52 -11.65 -10.94
C GLU A 537 25.94 -12.42 -12.14
N GLN A 538 26.13 -13.72 -12.17
CA GLN A 538 25.66 -14.61 -13.23
C GLN A 538 24.20 -15.04 -13.06
N TYR A 539 23.56 -14.75 -11.91
CA TYR A 539 22.18 -15.10 -11.66
C TYR A 539 21.25 -14.11 -12.34
N LEU A 540 20.54 -14.54 -13.35
CA LEU A 540 19.69 -13.68 -14.19
C LEU A 540 18.23 -13.62 -13.72
N GLY A 541 17.89 -14.37 -12.68
CA GLY A 541 16.54 -14.38 -12.09
C GLY A 541 16.29 -13.20 -11.17
N ARG A 542 15.03 -13.09 -10.75
CA ARG A 542 14.67 -12.19 -9.66
C ARG A 542 15.02 -12.82 -8.30
N PRO A 543 15.09 -12.04 -7.20
CA PRO A 543 15.27 -12.61 -5.87
C PRO A 543 14.24 -13.71 -5.58
N VAL A 544 14.70 -14.80 -4.95
CA VAL A 544 13.82 -15.90 -4.52
C VAL A 544 12.72 -15.34 -3.61
N SER A 545 11.48 -15.62 -3.96
CA SER A 545 10.30 -14.98 -3.38
C SER A 545 9.15 -15.98 -3.24
N PRO A 546 8.13 -15.69 -2.41
CA PRO A 546 6.91 -16.49 -2.40
C PRO A 546 6.38 -16.70 -3.83
N SER A 547 5.88 -17.88 -4.11
CA SER A 547 5.48 -18.45 -5.40
C SER A 547 6.58 -19.09 -6.24
N ASP A 548 7.85 -18.99 -5.87
CA ASP A 548 8.91 -19.74 -6.56
C ASP A 548 8.89 -21.23 -6.17
N VAL A 549 9.48 -22.06 -6.99
CA VAL A 549 9.67 -23.47 -6.69
C VAL A 549 11.16 -23.77 -6.66
N LEU A 550 11.62 -24.36 -5.56
CA LEU A 550 12.97 -24.86 -5.39
C LEU A 550 12.96 -26.38 -5.56
N GLU A 551 13.86 -26.91 -6.37
CA GLU A 551 14.13 -28.32 -6.49
C GLU A 551 15.44 -28.64 -5.76
N LEU A 552 15.41 -29.59 -4.84
CA LEU A 552 16.61 -30.24 -4.31
C LEU A 552 16.74 -31.58 -5.03
N TYR A 553 17.90 -31.86 -5.60
CA TYR A 553 18.10 -33.11 -6.33
C TYR A 553 19.50 -33.70 -6.09
N ASP A 554 19.59 -35.01 -6.25
CA ASP A 554 20.79 -35.81 -6.36
C ASP A 554 20.59 -36.87 -7.45
N GLU A 555 21.47 -37.87 -7.52
CA GLU A 555 21.41 -38.93 -8.52
C GLU A 555 20.17 -39.82 -8.37
N GLU A 556 19.62 -39.95 -7.15
CA GLU A 556 18.57 -40.91 -6.81
C GLU A 556 17.19 -40.23 -6.62
N CYS A 557 17.18 -38.97 -6.20
CA CYS A 557 15.96 -38.32 -5.72
C CYS A 557 15.83 -36.89 -6.18
N ARG A 558 14.56 -36.48 -6.41
CA ARG A 558 14.19 -35.08 -6.69
C ARG A 558 13.02 -34.69 -5.80
N ARG A 559 13.14 -33.54 -5.13
CA ARG A 559 12.13 -33.01 -4.24
C ARG A 559 11.88 -31.56 -4.54
N TYR A 560 10.60 -31.16 -4.57
CA TYR A 560 10.16 -29.82 -4.98
C TYR A 560 9.49 -29.14 -3.81
N TYR A 561 9.82 -27.85 -3.62
CA TYR A 561 9.33 -27.03 -2.52
C TYR A 561 8.83 -25.71 -3.05
N TYR A 562 7.59 -25.40 -2.75
CA TYR A 562 7.02 -24.09 -2.99
C TYR A 562 7.49 -23.12 -1.91
N VAL A 563 8.01 -21.98 -2.32
CA VAL A 563 8.38 -20.90 -1.40
C VAL A 563 7.09 -20.22 -0.93
N ASP A 564 6.76 -20.44 0.34
CA ASP A 564 5.58 -19.85 0.99
C ASP A 564 5.97 -18.57 1.73
N THR A 565 4.97 -17.84 2.24
CA THR A 565 5.17 -16.62 3.03
C THR A 565 5.94 -16.87 4.33
N ASN A 566 5.86 -18.06 4.89
CA ASN A 566 6.47 -18.43 6.18
C ASN A 566 7.32 -19.72 6.11
N GLY A 567 7.95 -20.00 4.99
CA GLY A 567 8.81 -21.18 4.84
C GLY A 567 8.61 -21.91 3.51
N PHE A 568 8.73 -23.22 3.53
CA PHE A 568 8.72 -24.04 2.33
C PHE A 568 7.72 -25.18 2.49
N LEU A 569 6.96 -25.45 1.43
CA LEU A 569 5.98 -26.53 1.39
C LEU A 569 6.34 -27.54 0.30
N SER A 570 6.47 -28.81 0.66
CA SER A 570 6.67 -29.87 -0.32
C SER A 570 5.49 -29.94 -1.29
N VAL A 571 5.77 -29.95 -2.59
CA VAL A 571 4.77 -29.92 -3.67
C VAL A 571 5.08 -30.93 -4.75
N ARG A 572 4.06 -31.27 -5.55
CA ARG A 572 4.25 -31.98 -6.81
C ARG A 572 4.52 -30.95 -7.90
N PHE A 573 5.59 -31.16 -8.65
CA PHE A 573 5.99 -30.29 -9.74
C PHE A 573 6.52 -31.10 -10.91
N SER A 574 6.16 -30.75 -12.12
CA SER A 574 6.56 -31.47 -13.33
C SER A 574 7.55 -30.62 -14.14
N PRO A 575 8.85 -30.72 -13.87
CA PRO A 575 9.85 -29.80 -14.40
C PRO A 575 9.98 -29.81 -15.93
N PHE A 576 9.57 -30.90 -16.57
CA PHE A 576 9.57 -31.02 -18.04
C PHE A 576 8.53 -30.13 -18.73
N LEU A 577 7.52 -29.63 -18.00
CA LEU A 577 6.54 -28.65 -18.47
C LEU A 577 7.02 -27.21 -18.30
N ALA A 578 8.02 -26.99 -17.44
CA ALA A 578 8.59 -25.67 -17.24
C ALA A 578 9.42 -25.24 -18.45
N LYS A 579 9.32 -23.96 -18.80
CA LYS A 579 10.11 -23.37 -19.88
C LYS A 579 11.59 -23.30 -19.49
N ARG A 580 12.49 -23.33 -20.47
CA ARG A 580 13.88 -22.94 -20.26
C ARG A 580 13.98 -21.42 -20.38
N TRP A 581 14.68 -20.80 -19.46
CA TRP A 581 14.96 -19.38 -19.55
C TRP A 581 15.77 -19.07 -20.82
N THR A 582 15.29 -18.12 -21.61
CA THR A 582 16.02 -17.55 -22.73
C THR A 582 16.26 -16.07 -22.42
N PRO A 583 17.48 -15.53 -22.61
CA PRO A 583 17.70 -14.10 -22.41
C PRO A 583 16.75 -13.30 -23.31
N PRO A 584 16.25 -12.14 -22.83
CA PRO A 584 15.50 -11.23 -23.70
C PRO A 584 16.40 -10.88 -24.90
N GLU A 585 15.85 -11.00 -26.10
CA GLU A 585 16.55 -10.52 -27.31
C GLU A 585 16.87 -9.03 -27.09
N GLU A 586 18.15 -8.68 -27.13
CA GLU A 586 18.57 -7.29 -27.18
C GLU A 586 17.94 -6.68 -28.42
N ASN A 587 16.97 -5.82 -28.23
CA ASN A 587 16.42 -4.99 -29.31
C ASN A 587 17.56 -4.07 -29.80
N THR A 588 18.23 -4.51 -30.86
CA THR A 588 19.18 -3.71 -31.66
C THR A 588 18.48 -2.53 -32.31
#